data_0c85ed971b9baabfa2e05940840c2084
#
_entry.id   0c85ed971b9baabfa2e05940840c2084
#
_cell.length_a   1.000
_cell.length_b   1.000
_cell.length_c   1.000
_cell.angle_alpha   90.00
_cell.angle_beta   90.00
_cell.angle_gamma   90.00
#
_symmetry.space_group_name_H-M   'P 1'
#
loop_
_entity.id
_entity.type
_entity.pdbx_description
1 polymer ?
#
loop_
_entity_poly.entity_id
_entity_poly.type
_entity_poly.pdbx_seq_one_letter_code
_entity_poly.pdbx_strand_id
1 'polypeptide(L)'
;MHSRFHIGLFAGCAILCAPHAAAQSQSQSWYSTQFKVGAGVEHDSNVGVPDLDQNTGSSDEALVLELDGKLELLPLDNLTLRAGYNFDLTQYSSFDEFSLQTHLATLEGDYDFGVLKAGLLYNAAHARLDGDAYLDYQQISPNISRLFGETLYVRAAYLNIEKDFETANGRDADGQGGQIDAFFFLNGTRRYIVLGAKQVEEDAANDEFDLTETGLKARFIQRLELLSREASFRIGVEAENKDYDIATQSIGEVRSDDLIKGEARAEIRIVEPIALDIGYVYTDRSSNLSSADYDEHVATARLVAKF
;
A
#
# COMPACT_ATOMS: atom_id res chain seq x y z
N MET A 1 5.95 4.39 -0.06
CA MET A 1 5.04 3.30 -0.40
C MET A 1 3.99 3.94 -1.26
N HIS A 2 4.22 4.00 -2.57
CA HIS A 2 3.36 4.70 -3.52
C HIS A 2 3.18 3.76 -4.70
N SER A 3 2.28 2.90 -4.55
CA SER A 3 1.49 2.37 -5.61
C SER A 3 0.32 3.33 -5.71
N ARG A 4 -0.10 3.75 -6.91
CA ARG A 4 -1.47 4.13 -7.08
C ARG A 4 -2.27 3.20 -6.22
N PHE A 5 -3.10 3.73 -5.37
CA PHE A 5 -4.07 2.94 -4.66
C PHE A 5 -4.99 2.33 -5.74
N HIS A 6 -4.59 1.17 -6.27
CA HIS A 6 -5.57 0.13 -6.31
C HIS A 6 -5.91 -0.03 -4.84
N ILE A 7 -7.09 0.29 -4.43
CA ILE A 7 -7.62 -0.12 -3.14
C ILE A 7 -7.90 -1.62 -3.20
N GLY A 8 -7.12 -2.33 -3.95
CA GLY A 8 -6.74 -3.72 -3.79
C GLY A 8 -5.71 -3.77 -2.68
N LEU A 9 -6.13 -3.89 -1.61
CA LEU A 9 -5.83 -4.18 -0.20
C LEU A 9 -4.51 -4.83 0.17
N PHE A 10 -3.38 -4.48 -0.46
CA PHE A 10 -2.08 -4.62 0.16
C PHE A 10 -1.57 -3.31 0.80
N ALA A 11 -2.48 -2.44 1.24
CA ALA A 11 -2.18 -1.33 2.14
C ALA A 11 -1.79 -1.82 3.54
N GLY A 12 -1.04 -2.90 3.61
CA GLY A 12 -0.22 -3.21 4.76
C GLY A 12 0.94 -2.22 4.73
N CYS A 13 0.74 -1.00 5.23
CA CYS A 13 1.84 -0.19 5.70
C CYS A 13 2.49 -0.98 6.84
N ALA A 14 3.37 -1.94 6.50
CA ALA A 14 4.28 -2.48 7.47
C ALA A 14 5.19 -1.31 7.86
N ILE A 15 4.75 -0.53 8.85
CA ILE A 15 5.65 0.27 9.65
C ILE A 15 6.57 -0.77 10.26
N LEU A 16 7.71 -0.99 9.62
CA LEU A 16 8.70 -1.95 10.07
C LEU A 16 9.12 -1.55 11.48
N CYS A 17 8.62 -2.30 12.48
CA CYS A 17 9.31 -2.40 13.73
C CYS A 17 10.69 -3.00 13.44
N ALA A 18 11.71 -2.16 13.21
CA ALA A 18 13.06 -2.64 13.37
C ALA A 18 13.19 -3.11 14.82
N PRO A 19 13.58 -4.37 15.08
CA PRO A 19 13.94 -4.76 16.42
C PRO A 19 15.08 -3.83 16.84
N HIS A 20 14.88 -3.02 17.88
CA HIS A 20 15.95 -2.24 18.47
C HIS A 20 16.93 -3.24 19.04
N ALA A 21 18.04 -3.47 18.33
CA ALA A 21 19.20 -4.15 18.90
C ALA A 21 19.68 -3.27 20.06
N ALA A 22 19.57 -3.79 21.26
CA ALA A 22 20.06 -3.15 22.46
C ALA A 22 21.56 -2.86 22.33
N ALA A 23 21.91 -1.60 22.10
CA ALA A 23 23.26 -1.11 22.24
C ALA A 23 23.26 0.38 22.60
N GLN A 24 23.71 0.65 23.80
CA GLN A 24 24.09 1.94 24.38
C GLN A 24 22.98 2.82 24.94
N SER A 25 23.13 3.13 26.24
CA SER A 25 22.36 4.05 27.07
C SER A 25 22.47 5.52 26.59
N GLN A 26 21.75 5.86 25.53
CA GLN A 26 21.24 7.19 25.31
C GLN A 26 19.81 7.18 25.86
N SER A 27 19.38 8.24 26.54
CA SER A 27 17.98 8.40 26.97
C SER A 27 17.07 8.17 25.76
N GLN A 28 16.47 7.00 25.70
CA GLN A 28 15.60 6.63 24.58
C GLN A 28 14.41 7.58 24.65
N SER A 29 14.26 8.44 23.64
CA SER A 29 13.10 9.32 23.54
C SER A 29 11.85 8.45 23.53
N TRP A 30 10.88 8.79 24.39
CA TRP A 30 9.60 8.07 24.45
C TRP A 30 8.72 8.31 23.21
N TYR A 31 9.19 9.19 22.30
CA TYR A 31 8.55 9.44 21.01
C TYR A 31 9.57 9.61 19.89
N SER A 32 9.15 9.32 18.67
CA SER A 32 9.85 9.71 17.45
C SER A 32 8.86 10.23 16.41
N THR A 33 9.31 11.17 15.59
CA THR A 33 8.54 11.72 14.47
C THR A 33 9.34 11.61 13.19
N GLN A 34 8.66 11.39 12.08
CA GLN A 34 9.22 11.43 10.74
C GLN A 34 8.25 12.22 9.86
N PHE A 35 8.79 13.08 9.03
CA PHE A 35 8.00 13.82 8.07
C PHE A 35 8.68 13.78 6.70
N LYS A 36 7.88 13.58 5.64
CA LYS A 36 8.33 13.47 4.27
C LYS A 36 7.43 14.28 3.35
N VAL A 37 8.04 15.03 2.45
CA VAL A 37 7.36 15.76 1.38
C VAL A 37 7.99 15.36 0.07
N GLY A 38 7.18 15.02 -0.93
CA GLY A 38 7.63 14.66 -2.26
C GLY A 38 6.85 15.43 -3.33
N ALA A 39 7.53 15.85 -4.38
CA ALA A 39 6.89 16.42 -5.58
C ALA A 39 7.63 15.95 -6.82
N GLY A 40 6.89 15.71 -7.90
CA GLY A 40 7.48 15.20 -9.13
C GLY A 40 6.51 15.08 -10.28
N VAL A 41 6.93 14.29 -11.24
CA VAL A 41 6.18 14.00 -12.46
C VAL A 41 6.00 12.49 -12.61
N GLU A 42 4.94 12.13 -13.27
CA GLU A 42 4.58 10.75 -13.60
C GLU A 42 4.16 10.66 -15.06
N HIS A 43 4.60 9.61 -15.72
CA HIS A 43 4.08 9.17 -17.01
C HIS A 43 3.30 7.89 -16.81
N ASP A 44 2.08 7.87 -17.32
CA ASP A 44 1.16 6.74 -17.27
C ASP A 44 0.77 6.36 -18.69
N SER A 45 0.95 5.09 -19.05
CA SER A 45 0.65 4.60 -20.39
C SER A 45 -0.84 4.30 -20.62
N ASN A 46 -1.62 4.17 -19.54
CA ASN A 46 -3.04 3.82 -19.62
C ASN A 46 -3.81 4.38 -18.41
N VAL A 47 -4.20 5.66 -18.53
CA VAL A 47 -4.91 6.35 -17.46
C VAL A 47 -6.24 5.68 -17.15
N GLY A 48 -6.51 5.38 -15.87
CA GLY A 48 -7.72 4.69 -15.48
C GLY A 48 -8.05 4.74 -13.99
N VAL A 49 -9.24 4.24 -13.65
CA VAL A 49 -9.72 4.01 -12.29
C VAL A 49 -10.12 2.53 -12.17
N PRO A 50 -9.19 1.67 -11.73
CA PRO A 50 -9.40 0.24 -11.68
C PRO A 50 -10.60 -0.23 -10.85
N ASP A 51 -10.90 0.48 -9.75
CA ASP A 51 -12.05 0.16 -8.89
C ASP A 51 -13.40 0.47 -9.55
N LEU A 52 -13.43 1.25 -10.63
CA LEU A 52 -14.60 1.52 -11.46
C LEU A 52 -14.58 0.75 -12.79
N ASP A 53 -13.59 -0.12 -13.02
CA ASP A 53 -13.36 -0.82 -14.28
C ASP A 53 -13.26 0.13 -15.48
N GLN A 54 -12.63 1.29 -15.26
CA GLN A 54 -12.45 2.33 -16.27
C GLN A 54 -10.98 2.48 -16.63
N ASN A 55 -10.68 2.40 -17.92
CA ASN A 55 -9.39 2.77 -18.48
C ASN A 55 -9.61 3.52 -19.81
N THR A 56 -8.66 4.39 -20.16
CA THR A 56 -8.76 5.22 -21.38
C THR A 56 -8.09 4.57 -22.57
N GLY A 57 -7.25 3.55 -22.38
CA GLY A 57 -6.36 3.00 -23.39
C GLY A 57 -5.35 4.02 -23.92
N SER A 58 -5.10 5.10 -23.18
CA SER A 58 -4.30 6.25 -23.61
C SER A 58 -3.37 6.72 -22.51
N SER A 59 -2.20 7.22 -22.92
CA SER A 59 -1.19 7.74 -22.00
C SER A 59 -1.41 9.21 -21.64
N ASP A 60 -0.97 9.61 -20.45
CA ASP A 60 -0.88 11.01 -20.02
C ASP A 60 0.30 11.24 -19.06
N GLU A 61 0.63 12.52 -18.88
CA GLU A 61 1.58 12.99 -17.90
C GLU A 61 0.83 13.58 -16.70
N ALA A 62 1.36 13.34 -15.49
CA ALA A 62 0.77 13.90 -14.29
C ALA A 62 1.80 14.61 -13.41
N LEU A 63 1.33 15.60 -12.64
CA LEU A 63 2.04 16.12 -11.48
C LEU A 63 1.68 15.25 -10.27
N VAL A 64 2.68 14.88 -9.47
CA VAL A 64 2.49 14.09 -8.26
C VAL A 64 3.00 14.83 -7.04
N LEU A 65 2.19 14.83 -5.97
CA LEU A 65 2.56 15.34 -4.66
C LEU A 65 2.36 14.24 -3.62
N GLU A 66 3.25 14.22 -2.62
CA GLU A 66 3.21 13.29 -1.49
C GLU A 66 3.54 14.02 -0.20
N LEU A 67 2.71 13.80 0.84
CA LEU A 67 3.03 14.16 2.21
C LEU A 67 2.91 12.91 3.07
N ASP A 68 3.90 12.61 3.89
CA ASP A 68 3.87 11.48 4.82
C ASP A 68 4.34 11.96 6.20
N GLY A 69 3.52 11.76 7.21
CA GLY A 69 3.82 12.08 8.60
C GLY A 69 3.67 10.85 9.48
N LYS A 70 4.63 10.58 10.37
CA LYS A 70 4.61 9.46 11.31
C LYS A 70 4.97 9.92 12.70
N LEU A 71 4.25 9.40 13.67
CA LEU A 71 4.50 9.55 15.10
C LEU A 71 4.55 8.14 15.71
N GLU A 72 5.63 7.84 16.43
CA GLU A 72 5.72 6.64 17.26
C GLU A 72 5.87 7.07 18.72
N LEU A 73 5.11 6.45 19.60
CA LEU A 73 5.12 6.65 21.05
C LEU A 73 5.44 5.33 21.75
N LEU A 74 6.31 5.38 22.74
CA LEU A 74 6.68 4.27 23.61
C LEU A 74 6.29 4.61 25.06
N PRO A 75 4.97 4.62 25.37
CA PRO A 75 4.49 5.03 26.70
C PRO A 75 4.87 4.05 27.80
N LEU A 76 5.10 2.78 27.45
CA LEU A 76 5.58 1.70 28.30
C LEU A 76 6.61 0.89 27.53
N ASP A 77 7.49 0.15 28.23
CA ASP A 77 8.53 -0.68 27.62
C ASP A 77 7.97 -1.77 26.67
N ASN A 78 6.73 -2.18 26.92
CA ASN A 78 6.06 -3.23 26.16
C ASN A 78 4.87 -2.74 25.33
N LEU A 79 4.60 -1.43 25.27
CA LEU A 79 3.53 -0.84 24.47
C LEU A 79 4.10 0.15 23.46
N THR A 80 3.83 -0.10 22.19
CA THR A 80 4.15 0.82 21.08
C THR A 80 2.85 1.33 20.47
N LEU A 81 2.71 2.63 20.35
CA LEU A 81 1.60 3.27 19.64
C LEU A 81 2.16 4.03 18.44
N ARG A 82 1.52 3.91 17.28
CA ARG A 82 1.89 4.60 16.05
C ARG A 82 0.69 5.31 15.45
N ALA A 83 0.93 6.50 14.95
CA ALA A 83 -0.02 7.23 14.13
C ALA A 83 0.69 7.64 12.83
N GLY A 84 0.01 7.49 11.72
CA GLY A 84 0.48 7.87 10.39
C GLY A 84 -0.57 8.68 9.67
N TYR A 85 -0.11 9.60 8.82
CA TYR A 85 -0.95 10.28 7.86
C TYR A 85 -0.20 10.38 6.56
N ASN A 86 -0.86 10.00 5.47
CA ASN A 86 -0.34 10.09 4.13
C ASN A 86 -1.36 10.84 3.25
N PHE A 87 -0.84 11.74 2.44
CA PHE A 87 -1.57 12.45 1.41
C PHE A 87 -0.86 12.24 0.08
N ASP A 88 -1.61 11.80 -0.93
CA ASP A 88 -1.14 11.62 -2.29
C ASP A 88 -2.05 12.36 -3.25
N LEU A 89 -1.46 13.05 -4.23
CA LEU A 89 -2.16 13.68 -5.33
C LEU A 89 -1.47 13.27 -6.64
N THR A 90 -2.27 12.78 -7.59
CA THR A 90 -1.90 12.61 -9.00
C THR A 90 -2.83 13.49 -9.82
N GLN A 91 -2.26 14.54 -10.44
CA GLN A 91 -3.01 15.49 -11.27
C GLN A 91 -2.60 15.31 -12.72
N TYR A 92 -3.49 14.75 -13.53
CA TYR A 92 -3.28 14.53 -14.96
C TYR A 92 -3.37 15.83 -15.76
N SER A 93 -2.69 15.85 -16.92
CA SER A 93 -2.61 17.00 -17.79
C SER A 93 -3.76 17.10 -18.80
N SER A 94 -4.22 15.95 -19.32
CA SER A 94 -5.23 15.86 -20.38
C SER A 94 -6.49 15.12 -19.93
N PHE A 95 -6.33 14.14 -19.02
CA PHE A 95 -7.40 13.34 -18.44
C PHE A 95 -7.64 13.79 -17.00
N ASP A 96 -7.97 15.06 -16.79
CA ASP A 96 -8.16 15.67 -15.46
C ASP A 96 -9.27 15.01 -14.67
N GLU A 97 -10.28 14.43 -15.32
CA GLU A 97 -11.35 13.64 -14.70
C GLU A 97 -10.86 12.36 -14.00
N PHE A 98 -9.64 11.89 -14.30
CA PHE A 98 -8.98 10.77 -13.63
C PHE A 98 -7.99 11.22 -12.55
N SER A 99 -7.90 12.52 -12.28
CA SER A 99 -7.02 13.05 -11.23
C SER A 99 -7.48 12.58 -9.86
N LEU A 100 -6.55 11.97 -9.10
CA LEU A 100 -6.86 11.30 -7.84
C LEU A 100 -6.13 11.97 -6.68
N GLN A 101 -6.89 12.26 -5.62
CA GLN A 101 -6.37 12.72 -4.35
C GLN A 101 -6.76 11.71 -3.26
N THR A 102 -5.79 11.29 -2.46
CA THR A 102 -6.02 10.32 -1.39
C THR A 102 -5.48 10.81 -0.05
N HIS A 103 -6.28 10.68 0.98
CA HIS A 103 -5.92 10.89 2.37
C HIS A 103 -5.99 9.55 3.09
N LEU A 104 -4.89 9.12 3.72
CA LEU A 104 -4.85 7.90 4.52
C LEU A 104 -4.39 8.22 5.93
N ALA A 105 -5.23 7.93 6.91
CA ALA A 105 -4.88 7.92 8.32
C ALA A 105 -4.66 6.49 8.80
N THR A 106 -3.61 6.26 9.58
CA THR A 106 -3.26 4.95 10.15
C THR A 106 -3.05 5.10 11.66
N LEU A 107 -3.66 4.22 12.44
CA LEU A 107 -3.41 4.08 13.87
C LEU A 107 -3.03 2.63 14.15
N GLU A 108 -1.95 2.41 14.89
CA GLU A 108 -1.49 1.07 15.27
C GLU A 108 -1.08 1.06 16.74
N GLY A 109 -1.49 0.00 17.43
CA GLY A 109 -1.07 -0.27 18.81
C GLY A 109 -0.59 -1.71 18.92
N ASP A 110 0.63 -1.91 19.47
CA ASP A 110 1.23 -3.22 19.69
C ASP A 110 1.62 -3.39 21.15
N TYR A 111 1.19 -4.50 21.76
CA TYR A 111 1.60 -4.90 23.10
C TYR A 111 2.48 -6.16 23.03
N ASP A 112 3.66 -6.07 23.63
CA ASP A 112 4.64 -7.15 23.67
C ASP A 112 4.45 -8.01 24.93
N PHE A 113 4.01 -9.25 24.74
CA PHE A 113 3.85 -10.25 25.80
C PHE A 113 5.14 -11.06 26.05
N GLY A 114 6.25 -10.72 25.38
CA GLY A 114 7.53 -11.41 25.44
C GLY A 114 7.62 -12.62 24.50
N VAL A 115 6.59 -13.46 24.46
CA VAL A 115 6.53 -14.62 23.56
C VAL A 115 6.03 -14.24 22.16
N LEU A 116 5.07 -13.33 22.11
CA LEU A 116 4.45 -12.78 20.90
C LEU A 116 4.03 -11.33 21.16
N LYS A 117 3.79 -10.59 20.10
CA LYS A 117 3.10 -9.30 20.15
C LYS A 117 1.67 -9.47 19.67
N ALA A 118 0.74 -8.81 20.33
CA ALA A 118 -0.62 -8.64 19.83
C ALA A 118 -0.82 -7.16 19.50
N GLY A 119 -1.45 -6.90 18.37
CA GLY A 119 -1.67 -5.55 17.86
C GLY A 119 -3.05 -5.34 17.28
N LEU A 120 -3.39 -4.07 17.13
CA LEU A 120 -4.55 -3.60 16.42
C LEU A 120 -4.11 -2.52 15.44
N LEU A 121 -4.46 -2.68 14.17
CA LEU A 121 -4.26 -1.68 13.13
C LEU A 121 -5.63 -1.14 12.68
N TYR A 122 -5.74 0.17 12.58
CA TYR A 122 -6.86 0.86 11.95
C TYR A 122 -6.35 1.75 10.82
N ASN A 123 -6.94 1.60 9.65
CA ASN A 123 -6.75 2.47 8.50
C ASN A 123 -8.06 3.13 8.14
N ALA A 124 -8.01 4.41 7.81
CA ALA A 124 -9.11 5.14 7.19
C ALA A 124 -8.57 5.93 5.99
N ALA A 125 -9.12 5.70 4.82
CA ALA A 125 -8.78 6.46 3.62
C ALA A 125 -10.02 7.18 3.08
N HIS A 126 -9.79 8.41 2.59
CA HIS A 126 -10.76 9.19 1.84
C HIS A 126 -10.12 9.56 0.50
N ALA A 127 -10.74 9.13 -0.58
CA ALA A 127 -10.28 9.39 -1.94
C ALA A 127 -11.25 10.33 -2.67
N ARG A 128 -10.68 11.22 -3.50
CA ARG A 128 -11.41 12.15 -4.36
C ARG A 128 -10.95 11.97 -5.79
N LEU A 129 -11.89 11.83 -6.71
CA LEU A 129 -11.66 11.71 -8.14
C LEU A 129 -12.21 12.98 -8.81
N ASP A 130 -11.41 13.65 -9.63
CA ASP A 130 -11.77 14.94 -10.25
C ASP A 130 -12.22 16.01 -9.23
N GLY A 131 -11.65 15.95 -8.01
CA GLY A 131 -12.00 16.86 -6.93
C GLY A 131 -13.30 16.54 -6.17
N ASP A 132 -14.11 15.59 -6.63
CA ASP A 132 -15.33 15.13 -5.96
C ASP A 132 -15.04 13.92 -5.06
N ALA A 133 -15.81 13.72 -4.00
CA ALA A 133 -15.71 12.54 -3.15
C ALA A 133 -15.96 11.27 -4.00
N TYR A 134 -15.07 10.26 -3.83
CA TYR A 134 -15.06 9.05 -4.63
C TYR A 134 -15.27 7.81 -3.80
N LEU A 135 -14.43 7.64 -2.76
CA LEU A 135 -14.43 6.44 -1.95
C LEU A 135 -13.98 6.75 -0.52
N ASP A 136 -14.76 6.29 0.43
CA ASP A 136 -14.37 6.13 1.83
C ASP A 136 -14.05 4.67 2.11
N TYR A 137 -12.88 4.44 2.72
CA TYR A 137 -12.38 3.12 3.04
C TYR A 137 -11.99 3.04 4.50
N GLN A 138 -12.42 2.00 5.19
CA GLN A 138 -12.02 1.71 6.56
C GLN A 138 -11.56 0.27 6.69
N GLN A 139 -10.54 0.05 7.53
CA GLN A 139 -10.04 -1.29 7.83
C GLN A 139 -9.65 -1.38 9.30
N ILE A 140 -10.14 -2.41 9.97
CA ILE A 140 -9.72 -2.79 11.32
C ILE A 140 -9.05 -4.15 11.24
N SER A 141 -7.80 -4.26 11.77
CA SER A 141 -7.01 -5.49 11.66
C SER A 141 -6.35 -5.84 12.99
N PRO A 142 -7.03 -6.64 13.83
CA PRO A 142 -6.36 -7.31 14.95
C PRO A 142 -5.31 -8.27 14.40
N ASN A 143 -4.14 -8.30 15.03
CA ASN A 143 -3.02 -9.10 14.56
C ASN A 143 -2.18 -9.67 15.68
N ILE A 144 -1.45 -10.71 15.36
CA ILE A 144 -0.39 -11.26 16.19
C ILE A 144 0.90 -11.34 15.39
N SER A 145 2.01 -11.16 16.07
CA SER A 145 3.30 -11.23 15.41
C SER A 145 4.39 -11.78 16.33
N ARG A 146 5.43 -12.33 15.72
CA ARG A 146 6.58 -12.87 16.44
C ARG A 146 7.85 -12.78 15.61
N LEU A 147 8.96 -12.44 16.29
CA LEU A 147 10.30 -12.53 15.75
C LEU A 147 10.92 -13.88 16.17
N PHE A 148 11.32 -14.70 15.20
CA PHE A 148 11.99 -15.97 15.38
C PHE A 148 13.50 -15.76 15.18
N GLY A 149 14.25 -15.82 16.28
CA GLY A 149 15.65 -15.42 16.27
C GLY A 149 15.81 -13.95 15.88
N GLU A 150 16.76 -13.67 14.99
CA GLU A 150 17.03 -12.31 14.47
C GLU A 150 16.69 -12.17 12.98
N THR A 151 16.17 -13.24 12.37
CA THR A 151 16.11 -13.37 10.91
C THR A 151 14.72 -13.49 10.34
N LEU A 152 13.73 -13.95 11.11
CA LEU A 152 12.38 -14.17 10.61
C LEU A 152 11.35 -13.49 11.51
N TYR A 153 10.64 -12.49 10.98
CA TYR A 153 9.46 -11.91 11.64
C TYR A 153 8.20 -12.32 10.86
N VAL A 154 7.22 -12.85 11.57
CA VAL A 154 5.93 -13.28 11.01
C VAL A 154 4.81 -12.49 11.69
N ARG A 155 3.87 -12.02 10.90
CA ARG A 155 2.64 -11.35 11.33
C ARG A 155 1.45 -12.04 10.67
N ALA A 156 0.44 -12.37 11.45
CA ALA A 156 -0.86 -12.82 10.98
C ALA A 156 -1.93 -11.83 11.45
N ALA A 157 -2.82 -11.44 10.56
CA ALA A 157 -3.88 -10.47 10.82
C ALA A 157 -5.23 -10.99 10.30
N TYR A 158 -6.29 -10.67 11.01
CA TYR A 158 -7.65 -10.69 10.50
C TYR A 158 -7.95 -9.33 9.90
N LEU A 159 -8.70 -9.29 8.81
CA LEU A 159 -9.09 -8.09 8.09
C LEU A 159 -10.61 -7.93 8.19
N ASN A 160 -11.04 -6.77 8.62
CA ASN A 160 -12.42 -6.32 8.50
C ASN A 160 -12.40 -4.97 7.78
N ILE A 161 -13.09 -4.86 6.67
CA ILE A 161 -12.98 -3.80 5.68
C ILE A 161 -14.37 -3.29 5.37
N GLU A 162 -14.48 -1.99 5.17
CA GLU A 162 -15.67 -1.29 4.72
C GLU A 162 -15.28 -0.34 3.59
N LYS A 163 -16.04 -0.36 2.50
CA LYS A 163 -15.86 0.47 1.30
C LYS A 163 -17.19 1.15 0.98
N ASP A 164 -17.19 2.47 0.95
CA ASP A 164 -18.35 3.29 0.57
C ASP A 164 -17.99 4.14 -0.66
N PHE A 165 -18.65 3.89 -1.79
CA PHE A 165 -18.47 4.64 -3.04
C PHE A 165 -19.54 5.71 -3.19
N GLU A 166 -19.18 6.98 -3.30
CA GLU A 166 -20.12 8.10 -3.41
C GLU A 166 -21.00 8.06 -4.66
N THR A 167 -20.48 7.55 -5.79
CA THR A 167 -21.20 7.56 -7.08
C THR A 167 -21.47 6.17 -7.65
N ALA A 168 -20.91 5.13 -7.06
CA ALA A 168 -21.02 3.74 -7.50
C ALA A 168 -21.53 2.83 -6.37
N ASN A 169 -22.60 3.25 -5.68
CA ASN A 169 -23.11 2.63 -4.45
C ASN A 169 -23.44 1.12 -4.57
N GLY A 170 -23.57 0.57 -5.78
CA GLY A 170 -23.66 -0.88 -5.96
C GLY A 170 -22.36 -1.62 -5.64
N ARG A 171 -21.22 -0.89 -5.51
CA ARG A 171 -19.90 -1.41 -5.15
C ARG A 171 -19.53 -1.17 -3.69
N ASP A 172 -20.41 -0.53 -2.90
CA ASP A 172 -20.23 -0.46 -1.46
C ASP A 172 -20.13 -1.89 -0.94
N ALA A 173 -19.15 -2.17 -0.09
CA ALA A 173 -18.88 -3.55 0.30
C ALA A 173 -18.31 -3.68 1.70
N ASP A 174 -18.72 -4.75 2.37
CA ASP A 174 -18.11 -5.25 3.60
C ASP A 174 -17.17 -6.42 3.26
N GLY A 175 -15.91 -6.33 3.66
CA GLY A 175 -14.90 -7.35 3.41
C GLY A 175 -14.39 -8.00 4.70
N GLN A 176 -14.23 -9.32 4.68
CA GLN A 176 -13.65 -10.07 5.80
C GLN A 176 -12.61 -11.06 5.29
N GLY A 177 -11.49 -11.17 6.02
CA GLY A 177 -10.44 -12.05 5.55
C GLY A 177 -9.27 -12.22 6.49
N GLY A 178 -8.21 -12.79 5.95
CA GLY A 178 -6.96 -13.02 6.66
C GLY A 178 -5.74 -12.65 5.83
N GLN A 179 -4.70 -12.24 6.51
CA GLN A 179 -3.40 -11.93 5.90
C GLN A 179 -2.27 -12.51 6.75
N ILE A 180 -1.24 -13.00 6.07
CA ILE A 180 0.02 -13.38 6.70
C ILE A 180 1.18 -12.72 5.96
N ASP A 181 2.12 -12.15 6.71
CA ASP A 181 3.36 -11.57 6.19
C ASP A 181 4.56 -12.19 6.89
N ALA A 182 5.59 -12.55 6.12
CA ALA A 182 6.86 -13.05 6.62
C ALA A 182 8.00 -12.16 6.12
N PHE A 183 8.83 -11.67 7.05
CA PHE A 183 9.99 -10.80 6.78
C PHE A 183 11.26 -11.58 7.07
N PHE A 184 12.05 -11.84 6.04
CA PHE A 184 13.35 -12.53 6.13
C PHE A 184 14.47 -11.51 6.14
N PHE A 185 15.06 -11.24 7.30
CA PHE A 185 16.17 -10.30 7.47
C PHE A 185 17.50 -10.97 7.10
N LEU A 186 18.06 -10.61 5.94
CA LEU A 186 19.35 -11.13 5.44
C LEU A 186 20.53 -10.33 6.00
N ASN A 187 20.33 -9.06 6.30
CA ASN A 187 21.28 -8.18 6.96
C ASN A 187 20.51 -7.12 7.78
N GLY A 188 19.81 -7.58 8.82
CA GLY A 188 18.91 -6.74 9.60
C GLY A 188 17.93 -5.99 8.69
N THR A 189 17.64 -4.72 9.01
CA THR A 189 16.76 -3.87 8.20
C THR A 189 17.42 -3.26 6.96
N ARG A 190 18.72 -3.53 6.73
CA ARG A 190 19.41 -3.08 5.51
C ARG A 190 19.08 -3.91 4.29
N ARG A 191 18.85 -5.22 4.49
CA ARG A 191 18.50 -6.14 3.40
C ARG A 191 17.52 -7.17 3.91
N TYR A 192 16.36 -7.22 3.31
CA TYR A 192 15.32 -8.20 3.69
C TYR A 192 14.37 -8.49 2.53
N ILE A 193 13.69 -9.63 2.65
CA ILE A 193 12.62 -10.06 1.75
C ILE A 193 11.32 -10.06 2.54
N VAL A 194 10.24 -9.64 1.91
CA VAL A 194 8.87 -9.77 2.44
C VAL A 194 8.12 -10.72 1.53
N LEU A 195 7.47 -11.72 2.12
CA LEU A 195 6.49 -12.56 1.46
C LEU A 195 5.16 -12.34 2.16
N GLY A 196 4.07 -12.21 1.41
CA GLY A 196 2.73 -12.04 1.96
C GLY A 196 1.71 -12.83 1.18
N ALA A 197 0.67 -13.26 1.87
CA ALA A 197 -0.53 -13.86 1.31
C ALA A 197 -1.75 -13.25 2.00
N LYS A 198 -2.83 -13.01 1.24
CA LYS A 198 -4.13 -12.58 1.76
C LYS A 198 -5.26 -13.34 1.08
N GLN A 199 -6.38 -13.45 1.77
CA GLN A 199 -7.66 -13.81 1.20
C GLN A 199 -8.74 -12.98 1.89
N VAL A 200 -9.65 -12.40 1.10
CA VAL A 200 -10.76 -11.57 1.56
C VAL A 200 -11.99 -11.96 0.78
N GLU A 201 -13.10 -12.14 1.48
CA GLU A 201 -14.44 -12.26 0.91
C GLU A 201 -15.10 -10.89 1.03
N GLU A 202 -15.64 -10.35 -0.07
CA GLU A 202 -16.33 -9.07 -0.15
C GLU A 202 -17.80 -9.32 -0.48
N ASP A 203 -18.69 -8.75 0.35
CA ASP A 203 -20.15 -8.77 0.21
C ASP A 203 -20.57 -7.33 -0.17
N ALA A 204 -20.99 -7.13 -1.40
CA ALA A 204 -21.27 -5.83 -1.96
C ALA A 204 -22.78 -5.51 -1.93
N ALA A 205 -23.12 -4.21 -1.98
CA ALA A 205 -24.52 -3.75 -2.03
C ALA A 205 -25.28 -4.28 -3.27
N ASN A 206 -24.57 -4.58 -4.35
CA ASN A 206 -25.11 -5.31 -5.49
C ASN A 206 -24.34 -6.61 -5.65
N ASP A 207 -25.00 -7.74 -5.46
CA ASP A 207 -24.45 -9.11 -5.49
C ASP A 207 -23.56 -9.38 -6.74
N GLU A 208 -23.71 -8.60 -7.84
CA GLU A 208 -22.85 -8.68 -9.03
C GLU A 208 -21.38 -8.38 -8.72
N PHE A 209 -21.10 -7.68 -7.64
CA PHE A 209 -19.75 -7.30 -7.18
C PHE A 209 -19.26 -8.11 -5.99
N ASP A 210 -20.06 -9.09 -5.51
CA ASP A 210 -19.59 -10.04 -4.51
C ASP A 210 -18.44 -10.85 -5.06
N LEU A 211 -17.37 -10.99 -4.30
CA LEU A 211 -16.17 -11.67 -4.77
C LEU A 211 -15.31 -12.25 -3.65
N THR A 212 -14.49 -13.22 -4.01
CA THR A 212 -13.35 -13.65 -3.22
C THR A 212 -12.06 -13.15 -3.87
N GLU A 213 -11.28 -12.36 -3.11
CA GLU A 213 -9.97 -11.91 -3.52
C GLU A 213 -8.88 -12.75 -2.85
N THR A 214 -7.96 -13.32 -3.65
CA THR A 214 -6.75 -14.00 -3.17
C THR A 214 -5.53 -13.28 -3.70
N GLY A 215 -4.60 -12.92 -2.82
CA GLY A 215 -3.42 -12.16 -3.19
C GLY A 215 -2.13 -12.75 -2.63
N LEU A 216 -1.05 -12.68 -3.42
CA LEU A 216 0.32 -13.04 -3.06
C LEU A 216 1.25 -11.88 -3.37
N LYS A 217 2.24 -11.64 -2.51
CA LYS A 217 3.28 -10.64 -2.77
C LYS A 217 4.66 -11.14 -2.39
N ALA A 218 5.66 -10.70 -3.14
CA ALA A 218 7.06 -10.83 -2.78
C ALA A 218 7.77 -9.49 -3.02
N ARG A 219 8.58 -9.04 -2.07
CA ARG A 219 9.31 -7.78 -2.17
C ARG A 219 10.70 -7.93 -1.59
N PHE A 220 11.70 -7.43 -2.31
CA PHE A 220 13.08 -7.33 -1.88
C PHE A 220 13.43 -5.87 -1.62
N ILE A 221 14.03 -5.60 -0.47
CA ILE A 221 14.50 -4.27 -0.08
C ILE A 221 15.99 -4.32 0.23
N GLN A 222 16.75 -3.39 -0.34
CA GLN A 222 18.18 -3.19 -0.12
C GLN A 222 18.45 -1.72 0.18
N ARG A 223 19.02 -1.44 1.35
CA ARG A 223 19.60 -0.14 1.70
C ARG A 223 21.11 -0.28 1.67
N LEU A 224 21.79 0.65 1.04
CA LEU A 224 23.22 0.66 0.85
C LEU A 224 23.78 2.07 0.73
N GLU A 225 25.06 2.21 0.73
CA GLU A 225 25.77 3.44 0.39
C GLU A 225 26.27 3.35 -1.05
N LEU A 226 25.87 4.29 -1.89
CA LEU A 226 26.29 4.40 -3.28
C LEU A 226 26.98 5.75 -3.48
N LEU A 227 28.24 5.74 -3.90
CA LEU A 227 29.05 6.96 -4.10
C LEU A 227 29.05 7.89 -2.85
N SER A 228 29.18 7.28 -1.65
CA SER A 228 29.13 7.96 -0.33
C SER A 228 27.79 8.65 -0.05
N ARG A 229 26.71 8.18 -0.65
CA ARG A 229 25.35 8.64 -0.44
C ARG A 229 24.46 7.47 -0.04
N GLU A 230 23.53 7.72 0.86
CA GLU A 230 22.54 6.71 1.18
C GLU A 230 21.62 6.47 -0.03
N ALA A 231 21.42 5.19 -0.32
CA ALA A 231 20.55 4.75 -1.38
C ALA A 231 19.70 3.56 -0.90
N SER A 232 18.50 3.46 -1.43
CA SER A 232 17.63 2.30 -1.22
C SER A 232 17.05 1.83 -2.54
N PHE A 233 16.95 0.52 -2.69
CA PHE A 233 16.33 -0.14 -3.83
C PHE A 233 15.22 -1.04 -3.34
N ARG A 234 14.12 -1.06 -4.07
CA ARG A 234 12.99 -1.96 -3.85
C ARG A 234 12.60 -2.57 -5.17
N ILE A 235 12.39 -3.89 -5.15
CA ILE A 235 11.80 -4.63 -6.25
C ILE A 235 10.70 -5.47 -5.65
N GLY A 236 9.53 -5.50 -6.26
CA GLY A 236 8.38 -6.25 -5.81
C GLY A 236 7.58 -6.86 -6.95
N VAL A 237 6.86 -7.91 -6.63
CA VAL A 237 5.84 -8.50 -7.47
C VAL A 237 4.63 -8.83 -6.61
N GLU A 238 3.45 -8.58 -7.15
CA GLU A 238 2.16 -8.93 -6.57
C GLU A 238 1.36 -9.69 -7.63
N ALA A 239 0.67 -10.74 -7.19
CA ALA A 239 -0.31 -11.47 -7.98
C ALA A 239 -1.62 -11.49 -7.21
N GLU A 240 -2.72 -11.18 -7.86
CA GLU A 240 -4.04 -11.12 -7.26
C GLU A 240 -5.04 -11.77 -8.22
N ASN A 241 -5.94 -12.54 -7.65
CA ASN A 241 -7.08 -13.12 -8.37
C ASN A 241 -8.36 -12.66 -7.67
N LYS A 242 -9.36 -12.25 -8.46
CA LYS A 242 -10.72 -11.92 -7.99
C LYS A 242 -11.70 -12.81 -8.70
N ASP A 243 -12.32 -13.70 -7.96
CA ASP A 243 -13.39 -14.59 -8.41
C ASP A 243 -14.73 -14.02 -7.93
N TYR A 244 -15.58 -13.63 -8.87
CA TYR A 244 -16.92 -13.10 -8.60
C TYR A 244 -17.93 -14.25 -8.41
N ASP A 245 -18.91 -14.05 -7.53
CA ASP A 245 -19.81 -15.12 -7.11
C ASP A 245 -20.93 -15.40 -8.11
N ILE A 246 -21.41 -14.37 -8.81
CA ILE A 246 -22.51 -14.51 -9.76
C ILE A 246 -22.16 -13.96 -11.14
N ALA A 247 -22.99 -14.27 -12.13
CA ALA A 247 -22.79 -13.80 -13.50
C ALA A 247 -22.93 -12.27 -13.59
N THR A 248 -21.90 -11.62 -14.15
CA THR A 248 -21.94 -10.19 -14.48
C THR A 248 -22.89 -9.93 -15.65
N GLN A 249 -23.86 -9.06 -15.42
CA GLN A 249 -24.97 -8.84 -16.36
C GLN A 249 -24.49 -8.40 -17.76
N SER A 250 -23.45 -7.60 -17.84
CA SER A 250 -22.92 -7.06 -19.11
C SER A 250 -22.26 -8.08 -19.99
N ILE A 251 -21.70 -9.17 -19.44
CA ILE A 251 -21.02 -10.23 -20.18
C ILE A 251 -21.79 -11.56 -20.16
N GLY A 252 -22.77 -11.73 -19.26
CA GLY A 252 -23.63 -12.91 -19.17
C GLY A 252 -22.96 -14.17 -18.61
N GLU A 253 -21.76 -14.03 -18.02
CA GLU A 253 -20.98 -15.09 -17.38
C GLU A 253 -20.35 -14.59 -16.08
N VAL A 254 -19.87 -15.51 -15.24
CA VAL A 254 -19.17 -15.17 -14.00
C VAL A 254 -17.84 -14.51 -14.36
N ARG A 255 -17.59 -13.35 -13.75
CA ARG A 255 -16.36 -12.59 -13.94
C ARG A 255 -15.21 -13.20 -13.15
N SER A 256 -14.03 -13.17 -13.73
CA SER A 256 -12.76 -13.47 -13.06
C SER A 256 -11.68 -12.53 -13.54
N ASP A 257 -10.94 -11.95 -12.61
CA ASP A 257 -9.83 -11.03 -12.89
C ASP A 257 -8.54 -11.59 -12.30
N ASP A 258 -7.50 -11.68 -13.11
CA ASP A 258 -6.14 -11.97 -12.69
C ASP A 258 -5.28 -10.69 -12.84
N LEU A 259 -4.60 -10.30 -11.80
CA LEU A 259 -3.71 -9.13 -11.81
C LEU A 259 -2.29 -9.56 -11.45
N ILE A 260 -1.33 -9.13 -12.26
CA ILE A 260 0.10 -9.20 -11.96
C ILE A 260 0.66 -7.78 -11.96
N LYS A 261 1.33 -7.42 -10.86
CA LYS A 261 1.96 -6.11 -10.69
C LYS A 261 3.42 -6.26 -10.35
N GLY A 262 4.29 -5.64 -11.13
CA GLY A 262 5.71 -5.53 -10.87
C GLY A 262 6.10 -4.12 -10.46
N GLU A 263 6.92 -3.94 -9.43
CA GLU A 263 7.45 -2.65 -9.02
C GLU A 263 8.97 -2.66 -8.95
N ALA A 264 9.59 -1.55 -9.37
CA ALA A 264 10.98 -1.25 -9.10
C ALA A 264 11.11 0.21 -8.65
N ARG A 265 11.85 0.47 -7.58
CA ARG A 265 12.05 1.82 -7.04
C ARG A 265 13.46 2.00 -6.55
N ALA A 266 14.03 3.16 -6.83
CA ALA A 266 15.32 3.60 -6.35
C ALA A 266 15.17 4.99 -5.70
N GLU A 267 15.69 5.13 -4.49
CA GLU A 267 15.82 6.41 -3.80
C GLU A 267 17.29 6.66 -3.52
N ILE A 268 17.80 7.82 -3.90
CA ILE A 268 19.20 8.20 -3.73
C ILE A 268 19.25 9.58 -3.09
N ARG A 269 19.90 9.69 -1.92
CA ARG A 269 20.13 10.97 -1.25
C ARG A 269 21.05 11.86 -2.09
N ILE A 270 20.58 13.05 -2.48
CA ILE A 270 21.39 14.03 -3.23
C ILE A 270 22.15 14.91 -2.24
N VAL A 271 21.45 15.50 -1.29
CA VAL A 271 21.95 16.37 -0.22
C VAL A 271 20.94 16.34 0.94
N GLU A 272 21.40 16.54 2.18
CA GLU A 272 20.48 16.65 3.32
C GLU A 272 19.54 17.85 3.17
N PRO A 273 18.22 17.69 3.34
CA PRO A 273 17.44 16.47 3.56
C PRO A 273 16.86 15.86 2.26
N ILE A 274 17.39 16.19 1.08
CA ILE A 274 16.79 15.94 -0.24
C ILE A 274 17.31 14.63 -0.86
N ALA A 275 16.39 13.80 -1.36
CA ALA A 275 16.64 12.63 -2.16
C ALA A 275 15.92 12.71 -3.51
N LEU A 276 16.47 12.04 -4.52
CA LEU A 276 15.80 11.70 -5.77
C LEU A 276 15.16 10.33 -5.60
N ASP A 277 13.89 10.22 -5.92
CA ASP A 277 13.12 8.99 -5.93
C ASP A 277 12.62 8.71 -7.35
N ILE A 278 12.96 7.53 -7.87
CA ILE A 278 12.56 7.06 -9.19
C ILE A 278 11.82 5.75 -9.01
N GLY A 279 10.63 5.66 -9.58
CA GLY A 279 9.77 4.49 -9.53
C GLY A 279 9.33 4.04 -10.91
N TYR A 280 9.09 2.74 -11.05
CA TYR A 280 8.45 2.15 -12.20
C TYR A 280 7.52 1.05 -11.71
N VAL A 281 6.30 1.03 -12.25
CA VAL A 281 5.29 0.02 -12.00
C VAL A 281 4.77 -0.49 -13.33
N TYR A 282 4.66 -1.80 -13.45
CA TYR A 282 3.95 -2.49 -14.51
C TYR A 282 2.76 -3.22 -13.91
N THR A 283 1.60 -3.08 -14.51
CA THR A 283 0.38 -3.77 -14.15
C THR A 283 -0.17 -4.46 -15.39
N ASP A 284 -0.51 -5.74 -15.24
CA ASP A 284 -1.24 -6.53 -16.23
C ASP A 284 -2.48 -7.07 -15.52
N ARG A 285 -3.66 -6.70 -16.00
CA ARG A 285 -4.93 -7.21 -15.50
C ARG A 285 -5.67 -7.89 -16.63
N SER A 286 -5.75 -9.20 -16.54
CA SER A 286 -6.53 -10.03 -17.44
C SER A 286 -7.93 -10.23 -16.89
N SER A 287 -8.97 -9.93 -17.67
CA SER A 287 -10.36 -10.07 -17.27
C SER A 287 -11.23 -10.49 -18.44
N ASN A 288 -12.26 -11.29 -18.17
CA ASN A 288 -13.32 -11.53 -19.16
C ASN A 288 -14.30 -10.36 -19.32
N LEU A 289 -14.19 -9.33 -18.46
CA LEU A 289 -14.83 -8.02 -18.66
C LEU A 289 -13.86 -7.08 -19.39
N SER A 290 -14.13 -6.76 -20.65
CA SER A 290 -13.19 -6.01 -21.51
C SER A 290 -12.79 -4.64 -21.01
N SER A 291 -13.61 -3.95 -20.21
CA SER A 291 -13.25 -2.67 -19.59
C SER A 291 -12.29 -2.81 -18.41
N ALA A 292 -12.16 -4.02 -17.87
CA ALA A 292 -11.25 -4.34 -16.77
C ALA A 292 -9.97 -5.05 -17.28
N ASP A 293 -9.89 -5.40 -18.58
CA ASP A 293 -8.74 -6.05 -19.21
C ASP A 293 -7.80 -4.98 -19.77
N TYR A 294 -6.61 -4.84 -19.18
CA TYR A 294 -5.63 -3.81 -19.58
C TYR A 294 -4.23 -4.11 -19.09
N ASP A 295 -3.25 -3.52 -19.77
CA ASP A 295 -1.89 -3.35 -19.26
C ASP A 295 -1.57 -1.85 -19.03
N GLU A 296 -0.70 -1.58 -18.06
CA GLU A 296 -0.32 -0.24 -17.65
C GLU A 296 1.17 -0.18 -17.26
N HIS A 297 1.84 0.87 -17.69
CA HIS A 297 3.21 1.23 -17.28
C HIS A 297 3.21 2.62 -16.65
N VAL A 298 3.63 2.71 -15.42
CA VAL A 298 3.75 4.00 -14.70
C VAL A 298 5.21 4.25 -14.35
N ALA A 299 5.77 5.35 -14.84
CA ALA A 299 7.12 5.80 -14.50
C ALA A 299 7.03 7.12 -13.72
N THR A 300 7.68 7.19 -12.56
CA THR A 300 7.61 8.34 -11.65
C THR A 300 9.01 8.86 -11.32
N ALA A 301 9.20 10.16 -11.28
CA ALA A 301 10.42 10.81 -10.79
C ALA A 301 10.05 11.96 -9.84
N ARG A 302 10.56 11.92 -8.60
CA ARG A 302 10.23 12.88 -7.53
C ARG A 302 11.48 13.38 -6.82
N LEU A 303 11.46 14.62 -6.37
CA LEU A 303 12.31 15.13 -5.32
C LEU A 303 11.59 14.98 -3.98
N VAL A 304 12.29 14.42 -3.01
CA VAL A 304 11.74 14.07 -1.70
C VAL A 304 12.60 14.70 -0.62
N ALA A 305 11.98 15.44 0.31
CA ALA A 305 12.63 15.96 1.50
C ALA A 305 12.16 15.16 2.74
N LYS A 306 13.10 14.76 3.60
CA LYS A 306 12.85 13.98 4.82
C LYS A 306 13.38 14.71 6.06
N PHE A 307 12.56 14.77 7.12
CA PHE A 307 12.85 15.48 8.37
C PHE A 307 12.63 14.59 9.58
#